data_837e7e3a91a8bc3422e2c045860e700a
#
_entry.id   837e7e3a91a8bc3422e2c045860e700a
#
_cell.length_a   1.000
_cell.length_b   1.000
_cell.length_c   1.000
_cell.angle_alpha   90.00
_cell.angle_beta   90.00
_cell.angle_gamma   90.00
#
_symmetry.space_group_name_H-M   'P 1'
#
loop_
_entity.id
_entity.type
_entity.pdbx_description
1 polymer ?
#
loop_
_entity_poly.entity_id
_entity_poly.type
_entity_poly.pdbx_seq_one_letter_code
_entity_poly.pdbx_strand_id
1 'polypeptide(L)'
;MYRKKILTLLILVLPFIGFGQDMKITWEDNYGREFSIRAISGNFGYSMIPGDRISYNYDDTVSKIGNVYIRYNYDGTVSKIGDVYIRYNYDGTVSKVGGLRISYTYDGKVRSTSGRVR
;
A
#
# COMPACT_ATOMS: atom_id res chain seq x y z
N MET A 1 9.70 8.97 -19.64
CA MET A 1 9.74 8.45 -19.63
C MET A 1 9.93 7.43 -19.83
N TYR A 2 9.92 7.25 -19.35
CA TYR A 2 9.96 6.29 -19.32
C TYR A 2 10.59 5.58 -19.00
N ARG A 3 10.95 5.41 -18.75
CA ARG A 3 11.81 4.84 -18.44
C ARG A 3 11.81 4.35 -17.15
N LYS A 4 11.50 4.85 -16.35
CA LYS A 4 11.49 4.60 -15.08
C LYS A 4 10.70 3.45 -14.69
N LYS A 5 9.85 3.04 -15.44
CA LYS A 5 9.04 2.01 -15.06
C LYS A 5 9.86 0.81 -14.92
N ILE A 6 10.92 0.81 -15.52
CA ILE A 6 11.75 -0.30 -15.49
C ILE A 6 12.23 -0.50 -14.13
N LEU A 7 12.45 0.54 -13.45
CA LEU A 7 12.92 0.48 -12.15
C LEU A 7 12.08 -0.37 -11.33
N THR A 8 10.84 -0.22 -11.53
CA THR A 8 9.93 -0.90 -10.71
C THR A 8 10.19 -2.35 -10.78
N LEU A 9 10.64 -2.78 -11.88
CA LEU A 9 10.85 -4.15 -12.05
C LEU A 9 11.87 -4.66 -11.13
N LEU A 10 12.86 -3.92 -10.97
CA LEU A 10 13.92 -4.31 -10.17
C LEU A 10 13.45 -4.69 -8.85
N ILE A 11 12.48 -4.03 -8.46
CA ILE A 11 11.96 -4.23 -7.19
C ILE A 11 11.62 -5.63 -7.00
N LEU A 12 11.28 -6.27 -8.04
CA LEU A 12 10.88 -7.60 -7.95
C LEU A 12 11.88 -8.43 -7.27
N VAL A 13 13.05 -8.00 -7.31
CA VAL A 13 14.08 -8.77 -6.79
C VAL A 13 14.03 -8.76 -5.33
N LEU A 14 13.45 -7.74 -4.84
CA LEU A 14 13.39 -7.55 -3.47
C LEU A 14 12.77 -8.62 -2.65
N PRO A 15 11.91 -9.42 -3.18
CA PRO A 15 11.25 -10.41 -2.40
C PRO A 15 12.20 -11.13 -1.46
N PHE A 16 13.40 -11.24 -1.87
CA PHE A 16 14.31 -11.90 -1.08
C PHE A 16 14.60 -11.17 0.13
N ILE A 17 14.73 -9.94 -0.03
CA ILE A 17 15.11 -9.10 1.00
C ILE A 17 14.00 -8.99 1.95
N GLY A 18 12.83 -9.24 1.52
CA GLY A 18 11.68 -9.05 2.33
C GLY A 18 11.66 -9.96 3.53
N PHE A 19 12.48 -10.97 3.50
CA PHE A 19 12.53 -11.89 4.55
C PHE A 19 12.80 -11.20 5.86
N GLY A 20 11.85 -11.25 6.76
CA GLY A 20 12.02 -10.61 8.03
C GLY A 20 11.84 -9.10 7.99
N GLN A 21 11.51 -8.56 6.84
CA GLN A 21 11.32 -7.14 6.73
C GLN A 21 9.89 -6.78 6.46
N ASP A 22 9.59 -5.51 6.58
CA ASP A 22 8.23 -5.00 6.39
C ASP A 22 8.00 -4.80 4.89
N MET A 23 7.50 -5.82 4.24
CA MET A 23 7.32 -5.82 2.79
C MET A 23 6.40 -4.71 2.33
N LYS A 24 6.79 -4.03 1.26
CA LYS A 24 6.02 -2.92 0.72
C LYS A 24 5.21 -3.40 -0.48
N ILE A 25 3.91 -3.23 -0.44
CA ILE A 25 3.04 -3.55 -1.56
C ILE A 25 2.75 -2.25 -2.29
N THR A 26 2.99 -2.23 -3.58
CA THR A 26 2.87 -1.02 -4.40
C THR A 26 1.94 -1.25 -5.57
N TRP A 27 1.16 -0.27 -5.92
CA TRP A 27 0.32 -0.33 -7.12
C TRP A 27 0.13 1.07 -7.68
N GLU A 28 -0.32 1.16 -8.92
CA GLU A 28 -0.57 2.44 -9.57
C GLU A 28 -2.04 2.58 -9.90
N ASP A 29 -2.53 3.80 -9.93
CA ASP A 29 -3.89 4.05 -10.41
C ASP A 29 -3.81 4.31 -11.93
N ASN A 30 -4.93 4.62 -12.53
CA ASN A 30 -4.97 4.82 -13.98
C ASN A 30 -4.28 6.09 -14.45
N TYR A 31 -3.91 6.95 -13.54
CA TYR A 31 -3.29 8.22 -13.88
C TYR A 31 -1.79 8.24 -13.57
N GLY A 32 -1.27 7.14 -13.08
CA GLY A 32 0.16 7.05 -12.80
C GLY A 32 0.58 7.36 -11.38
N ARG A 33 -0.38 7.60 -10.49
CA ARG A 33 -0.03 7.81 -9.09
C ARG A 33 0.32 6.46 -8.50
N GLU A 34 1.34 6.43 -7.69
CA GLU A 34 1.75 5.21 -7.06
C GLU A 34 1.35 5.22 -5.59
N PHE A 35 0.77 4.15 -5.14
CA PHE A 35 0.38 4.02 -3.75
C PHE A 35 1.07 2.80 -3.16
N SER A 36 1.29 2.82 -1.88
CA SER A 36 1.92 1.67 -1.22
C SER A 36 1.42 1.51 0.19
N ILE A 37 1.54 0.29 0.68
CA ILE A 37 1.23 0.00 2.05
C ILE A 37 2.22 -1.08 2.50
N ARG A 38 2.74 -0.95 3.72
CA ARG A 38 3.68 -1.92 4.22
C ARG A 38 2.94 -3.00 4.99
N ALA A 39 3.30 -4.22 4.74
CA ALA A 39 2.58 -5.38 5.28
C ALA A 39 2.55 -5.43 6.80
N ILE A 40 3.65 -5.16 7.42
CA ILE A 40 3.72 -5.31 8.87
C ILE A 40 3.34 -4.03 9.61
N SER A 41 3.89 -2.92 9.20
CA SER A 41 3.60 -1.66 9.90
C SER A 41 2.29 -1.01 9.47
N GLY A 42 1.83 -1.33 8.26
CA GLY A 42 0.65 -0.66 7.73
C GLY A 42 0.92 0.76 7.26
N ASN A 43 2.18 1.15 7.18
CA ASN A 43 2.51 2.50 6.76
C ASN A 43 2.12 2.73 5.30
N PHE A 44 1.49 3.86 5.05
CA PHE A 44 0.93 4.23 3.76
C PHE A 44 1.86 5.20 3.06
N GLY A 45 2.08 4.98 1.79
CA GLY A 45 2.86 5.88 0.98
C GLY A 45 2.16 6.24 -0.31
N TYR A 46 2.54 7.34 -0.92
CA TYR A 46 1.91 7.75 -2.16
C TYR A 46 2.85 8.65 -2.96
N SER A 47 2.57 8.78 -4.25
CA SER A 47 3.23 9.76 -5.08
C SER A 47 2.16 10.62 -5.73
N MET A 48 2.55 11.74 -6.30
CA MET A 48 1.61 12.65 -6.93
C MET A 48 1.99 12.85 -8.39
N ILE A 49 1.05 13.27 -9.16
CA ILE A 49 1.30 13.65 -10.55
C ILE A 49 1.10 15.15 -10.64
N PRO A 50 1.58 15.80 -11.68
CA PRO A 50 1.45 17.23 -11.82
C PRO A 50 -0.01 17.67 -11.71
N GLY A 51 -0.24 18.70 -10.96
CA GLY A 51 -1.58 19.25 -10.77
C GLY A 51 -2.32 18.69 -9.57
N ASP A 52 -1.81 17.67 -8.95
CA ASP A 52 -2.46 17.09 -7.78
C ASP A 52 -2.42 18.03 -6.60
N ARG A 53 -3.46 17.97 -5.81
CA ARG A 53 -3.52 18.70 -4.55
C ARG A 53 -3.77 17.67 -3.48
N ILE A 54 -3.26 17.93 -2.29
CA ILE A 54 -3.49 17.07 -1.14
C ILE A 54 -4.41 17.77 -0.18
N SER A 55 -5.45 17.08 0.24
CA SER A 55 -6.35 17.57 1.27
C SER A 55 -6.11 16.79 2.55
N TYR A 56 -6.33 17.41 3.69
CA TYR A 56 -6.09 16.79 4.98
C TYR A 56 -7.35 16.76 5.83
N ASN A 57 -7.42 15.78 6.67
CA ASN A 57 -8.48 15.70 7.64
C ASN A 57 -8.10 16.60 8.82
N TYR A 58 -8.96 16.79 9.67
CA TYR A 58 -8.89 17.48 10.92
C TYR A 58 -7.69 17.13 11.72
N ASP A 59 -7.31 15.83 11.76
CA ASP A 59 -6.21 15.34 12.54
C ASP A 59 -4.91 15.32 11.75
N ASP A 60 -4.87 16.01 10.61
CA ASP A 60 -3.72 16.11 9.74
C ASP A 60 -3.37 14.86 8.94
N THR A 61 -4.22 13.85 8.95
CA THR A 61 -4.00 12.72 8.07
C THR A 61 -4.48 13.10 6.67
N VAL A 62 -3.93 12.47 5.65
CA VAL A 62 -4.28 12.77 4.27
C VAL A 62 -5.68 12.25 3.97
N SER A 63 -6.56 13.11 3.50
CA SER A 63 -7.91 12.69 3.15
C SER A 63 -8.09 12.48 1.66
N LYS A 64 -7.28 13.13 0.84
CA LYS A 64 -7.46 13.06 -0.60
C LYS A 64 -6.19 13.46 -1.32
N ILE A 65 -5.86 12.75 -2.39
CA ILE A 65 -4.72 13.05 -3.22
C ILE A 65 -5.27 13.15 -4.63
N GLY A 66 -5.28 14.35 -5.21
CA GLY A 66 -5.91 14.55 -6.49
C GLY A 66 -7.38 14.20 -6.36
N ASN A 67 -7.83 13.18 -7.06
CA ASN A 67 -9.22 12.75 -6.96
C ASN A 67 -9.33 11.39 -6.24
N VAL A 68 -8.29 10.99 -5.54
CA VAL A 68 -8.29 9.71 -4.83
C VAL A 68 -8.51 9.94 -3.35
N TYR A 69 -9.57 9.36 -2.83
CA TYR A 69 -9.91 9.53 -1.42
C TYR A 69 -9.27 8.44 -0.57
N ILE A 70 -8.83 8.83 0.63
CA ILE A 70 -8.22 7.91 1.58
C ILE A 70 -9.15 7.81 2.77
N ARG A 71 -9.47 6.61 3.16
CA ARG A 71 -10.31 6.40 4.33
C ARG A 71 -9.56 5.68 5.40
N TYR A 72 -9.94 5.91 6.63
CA TYR A 72 -9.26 5.35 7.79
C TYR A 72 -10.22 4.59 8.68
N ASN A 73 -9.68 3.61 9.36
CA ASN A 73 -10.43 2.89 10.36
C ASN A 73 -10.39 3.72 11.64
N TYR A 74 -11.14 3.36 12.54
CA TYR A 74 -11.30 3.94 13.83
C TYR A 74 -10.00 4.06 14.58
N ASP A 75 -9.10 3.07 14.41
CA ASP A 75 -7.84 3.05 15.10
C ASP A 75 -6.75 3.82 14.36
N GLY A 76 -7.11 4.49 13.28
CA GLY A 76 -6.16 5.30 12.53
C GLY A 76 -5.47 4.60 11.37
N THR A 77 -5.68 3.31 11.19
CA THR A 77 -5.06 2.61 10.07
C THR A 77 -5.84 2.90 8.80
N VAL A 78 -5.18 2.82 7.65
CA VAL A 78 -5.82 3.10 6.37
C VAL A 78 -6.74 1.95 6.00
N SER A 79 -7.99 2.24 5.70
CA SER A 79 -8.96 1.20 5.33
C SER A 79 -9.23 1.16 3.85
N LYS A 80 -8.99 2.25 3.14
CA LYS A 80 -9.29 2.29 1.71
C LYS A 80 -8.50 3.39 1.02
N ILE A 81 -7.97 3.08 -0.15
CA ILE A 81 -7.25 4.04 -0.96
C ILE A 81 -7.90 3.97 -2.34
N GLY A 82 -8.68 4.98 -2.70
CA GLY A 82 -9.42 4.96 -3.94
C GLY A 82 -10.40 3.79 -3.91
N ASP A 83 -10.24 2.83 -4.79
CA ASP A 83 -11.11 1.67 -4.82
C ASP A 83 -10.44 0.43 -4.23
N VAL A 84 -9.28 0.60 -3.60
CA VAL A 84 -8.54 -0.52 -3.04
C VAL A 84 -8.77 -0.59 -1.54
N TYR A 85 -9.36 -1.67 -1.08
CA TYR A 85 -9.61 -1.86 0.35
C TYR A 85 -8.44 -2.53 1.01
N ILE A 86 -8.13 -2.12 2.24
CA ILE A 86 -7.04 -2.68 3.01
C ILE A 86 -7.66 -3.38 4.21
N ARG A 87 -7.27 -4.61 4.43
CA ARG A 87 -7.77 -5.36 5.58
C ARG A 87 -6.62 -5.78 6.46
N TYR A 88 -6.90 -5.93 7.73
CA TYR A 88 -5.87 -6.21 8.71
C TYR A 88 -6.19 -7.45 9.51
N ASN A 89 -5.14 -8.11 9.96
CA ASN A 89 -5.28 -9.23 10.86
C ASN A 89 -5.43 -8.65 12.27
N TYR A 90 -5.74 -9.47 13.14
CA TYR A 90 -5.94 -9.19 14.53
C TYR A 90 -4.75 -8.54 15.19
N ASP A 91 -3.55 -8.93 14.77
CA ASP A 91 -2.32 -8.42 15.34
C ASP A 91 -1.87 -7.11 14.68
N GLY A 92 -2.66 -6.59 13.76
CA GLY A 92 -2.35 -5.32 13.11
C GLY A 92 -1.61 -5.43 11.79
N THR A 93 -1.19 -6.64 11.39
CA THR A 93 -0.53 -6.79 10.10
C THR A 93 -1.58 -6.75 9.00
N VAL A 94 -1.16 -6.41 7.80
CA VAL A 94 -2.08 -6.30 6.66
C VAL A 94 -2.38 -7.69 6.12
N SER A 95 -3.65 -8.06 6.04
CA SER A 95 -4.02 -9.37 5.52
C SER A 95 -4.38 -9.31 4.05
N LYS A 96 -4.82 -8.15 3.56
CA LYS A 96 -5.30 -8.06 2.20
C LYS A 96 -5.21 -6.64 1.68
N VAL A 97 -4.77 -6.49 0.44
CA VAL A 97 -4.70 -5.20 -0.22
C VAL A 97 -5.43 -5.40 -1.55
N GLY A 98 -6.66 -4.91 -1.67
CA GLY A 98 -7.48 -5.18 -2.84
C GLY A 98 -7.67 -6.67 -2.96
N GLY A 99 -7.24 -7.26 -4.04
CA GLY A 99 -7.33 -8.70 -4.26
C GLY A 99 -6.08 -9.46 -3.87
N LEU A 100 -5.07 -8.77 -3.37
CA LEU A 100 -3.82 -9.42 -2.98
C LEU A 100 -3.91 -9.89 -1.52
N ARG A 101 -3.66 -11.16 -1.29
CA ARG A 101 -3.68 -11.71 0.07
C ARG A 101 -2.28 -11.93 0.55
N ILE A 102 -2.03 -11.68 1.81
CA ILE A 102 -0.71 -11.84 2.41
C ILE A 102 -0.78 -12.88 3.50
N SER A 103 0.11 -13.85 3.44
CA SER A 103 0.20 -14.89 4.46
C SER A 103 1.42 -14.68 5.31
N TYR A 104 1.33 -15.02 6.58
CA TYR A 104 2.42 -14.78 7.52
C TYR A 104 2.85 -16.07 8.19
N THR A 105 4.09 -16.11 8.64
CA THR A 105 4.58 -17.23 9.39
C THR A 105 4.11 -17.05 10.80
N TYR A 106 4.30 -18.06 11.56
CA TYR A 106 3.92 -18.13 12.94
C TYR A 106 4.54 -17.00 13.76
N ASP A 107 5.77 -16.60 13.42
CA ASP A 107 6.45 -15.57 14.15
C ASP A 107 6.24 -14.19 13.54
N GLY A 108 5.27 -14.06 12.65
CA GLY A 108 4.88 -12.74 12.17
C GLY A 108 5.59 -12.19 10.94
N LYS A 109 6.35 -13.04 10.25
CA LYS A 109 7.03 -12.58 9.05
C LYS A 109 6.18 -12.91 7.83
N VAL A 110 6.32 -12.16 6.76
CA VAL A 110 5.58 -12.43 5.54
C VAL A 110 6.06 -13.75 4.96
N ARG A 111 5.13 -14.64 4.70
CA ARG A 111 5.44 -15.93 4.12
C ARG A 111 5.23 -15.94 2.62
N SER A 112 4.12 -15.47 2.16
CA SER A 112 3.79 -15.46 0.74
C SER A 112 2.65 -14.51 0.44
N THR A 113 2.45 -14.25 -0.84
CA THR A 113 1.31 -13.46 -1.26
C THR A 113 0.63 -14.19 -2.41
N SER A 114 -0.64 -13.91 -2.64
CA SER A 114 -1.36 -14.46 -3.77
C SER A 114 -2.37 -13.43 -4.26
N GLY A 115 -2.69 -13.48 -5.54
CA GLY A 115 -3.63 -12.56 -6.14
C GLY A 115 -2.95 -11.26 -6.53
N ARG A 116 -3.75 -10.24 -6.81
CA ARG A 116 -3.24 -8.94 -7.16
C ARG A 116 -4.09 -7.87 -6.59
N VAL A 117 -3.50 -6.70 -6.43
CA VAL A 117 -4.18 -5.57 -5.84
C VAL A 117 -5.40 -5.16 -6.67
N ARG A 118 -5.26 -5.10 -7.98
CA ARG A 118 -6.37 -4.63 -8.83
C ARG A 118 -6.54 -5.48 -10.06
#